data_4a28c0642ca74b90212a8137fde1d8ae
#
_entry.id   4a28c0642ca74b90212a8137fde1d8ae
#
_cell.length_a   1.000
_cell.length_b   1.000
_cell.length_c   1.000
_cell.angle_alpha   90.00
_cell.angle_beta   90.00
_cell.angle_gamma   90.00
#
_symmetry.space_group_name_H-M   'P 1'
#
loop_
_entity.id
_entity.type
_entity.pdbx_description
1 polymer ?
#
loop_
_entity_poly.entity_id
_entity_poly.type
_entity_poly.pdbx_seq_one_letter_code
_entity_poly.pdbx_strand_id
1 'polypeptide(L)'
;MATTAVGQRGGVWARWRDLPRPQRLRVGGCAAYLLLLTLLFLQPLIRLTVYAAQSDLDSYILMVPFISGYLLYIERGRYPAMYRSSIAGTVAMGGIAIAALAAGIGWRGSLSINDGLALMALSFMSFVVAGGFLFLGSKWMAAAAFPVAFLVFIVPLPDAAVNWLKSASALASASAAQLLFSIAGVPVSQDGVVLSIPGLTLEVAKECSGIHSSWVLFISSLLTSHLFLRTRWRRIVQIGRAHV
;
A
#
# COMPACT_ATOMS: atom_id res chain seq x y z
N MET A 1 34.96 31.49 23.79
CA MET A 1 34.00 32.01 22.79
C MET A 1 33.67 30.84 21.84
N ALA A 2 32.57 30.16 22.10
CA ALA A 2 32.11 29.05 21.28
C ALA A 2 30.89 29.54 20.50
N THR A 3 31.07 29.77 19.21
CA THR A 3 30.02 30.15 18.27
C THR A 3 29.22 28.90 17.91
N THR A 4 28.04 28.80 18.48
CA THR A 4 27.01 27.80 18.15
C THR A 4 26.60 27.94 16.70
N ALA A 5 26.97 26.97 15.88
CA ALA A 5 26.45 26.81 14.52
C ALA A 5 24.97 26.41 14.60
N VAL A 6 24.09 27.39 14.55
CA VAL A 6 22.64 27.19 14.32
C VAL A 6 22.47 26.60 12.93
N GLY A 7 22.15 25.29 12.88
CA GLY A 7 21.89 24.58 11.64
C GLY A 7 20.74 25.26 10.87
N GLN A 8 21.04 25.85 9.75
CA GLN A 8 20.09 26.40 8.81
C GLN A 8 19.13 25.29 8.35
N ARG A 9 17.92 25.31 8.87
CA ARG A 9 16.76 24.58 8.30
C ARG A 9 16.37 25.27 6.99
N GLY A 10 17.16 25.06 5.95
CA GLY A 10 16.80 25.52 4.61
C GLY A 10 15.50 24.84 4.20
N GLY A 11 14.42 25.61 4.07
CA GLY A 11 13.12 25.10 3.63
C GLY A 11 13.21 24.42 2.27
N VAL A 12 12.19 23.61 1.93
CA VAL A 12 12.06 22.88 0.64
C VAL A 12 12.34 23.81 -0.57
N TRP A 13 11.95 25.05 -0.48
CA TRP A 13 12.16 26.11 -1.48
C TRP A 13 13.64 26.54 -1.67
N ALA A 14 14.47 26.47 -0.63
CA ALA A 14 15.88 26.76 -0.75
C ALA A 14 16.60 25.67 -1.54
N ARG A 15 16.32 24.39 -1.25
CA ARG A 15 16.86 23.25 -2.01
C ARG A 15 16.42 23.24 -3.47
N TRP A 16 15.22 23.71 -3.77
CA TRP A 16 14.72 23.83 -5.13
C TRP A 16 15.56 24.82 -5.96
N ARG A 17 15.98 25.93 -5.36
CA ARG A 17 16.80 26.94 -6.04
C ARG A 17 18.24 26.50 -6.30
N ASP A 18 18.74 25.58 -5.47
CA ASP A 18 20.12 25.09 -5.56
C ASP A 18 20.30 23.94 -6.56
N LEU A 19 19.19 23.38 -7.09
CA LEU A 19 19.26 22.32 -8.09
C LEU A 19 19.67 22.89 -9.46
N PRO A 20 20.56 22.20 -10.22
CA PRO A 20 20.89 22.58 -11.58
C PRO A 20 19.65 22.56 -12.48
N ARG A 21 19.60 23.46 -13.47
CA ARG A 21 18.45 23.60 -14.39
C ARG A 21 17.87 22.29 -14.92
N PRO A 22 18.66 21.30 -15.39
CA PRO A 22 18.12 20.04 -15.90
C PRO A 22 17.40 19.22 -14.83
N GLN A 23 17.80 19.31 -13.58
CA GLN A 23 17.15 18.60 -12.47
C GLN A 23 15.84 19.26 -12.05
N ARG A 24 15.76 20.59 -12.08
CA ARG A 24 14.52 21.33 -11.85
C ARG A 24 13.46 20.97 -12.89
N LEU A 25 13.86 20.88 -14.17
CA LEU A 25 12.96 20.47 -15.24
C LEU A 25 12.43 19.04 -15.04
N ARG A 26 13.25 18.11 -14.55
CA ARG A 26 12.80 16.73 -14.28
C ARG A 26 11.81 16.66 -13.11
N VAL A 27 12.08 17.36 -12.01
CA VAL A 27 11.16 17.39 -10.86
C VAL A 27 9.88 18.14 -11.23
N GLY A 28 9.96 19.25 -11.97
CA GLY A 28 8.80 19.97 -12.49
C GLY A 28 8.00 19.12 -13.48
N GLY A 29 8.67 18.40 -14.37
CA GLY A 29 8.05 17.46 -15.30
C GLY A 29 7.34 16.30 -14.56
N CYS A 30 7.96 15.77 -13.51
CA CYS A 30 7.34 14.75 -12.65
C CYS A 30 6.06 15.28 -12.00
N ALA A 31 6.11 16.50 -11.43
CA ALA A 31 4.95 17.12 -10.80
C ALA A 31 3.82 17.40 -11.82
N ALA A 32 4.16 17.93 -12.98
CA ALA A 32 3.20 18.15 -14.07
C ALA A 32 2.59 16.84 -14.58
N TYR A 33 3.40 15.80 -14.74
CA TYR A 33 2.94 14.46 -15.11
C TYR A 33 1.96 13.88 -14.06
N LEU A 34 2.29 13.94 -12.77
CA LEU A 34 1.44 13.46 -11.69
C LEU A 34 0.12 14.24 -11.63
N LEU A 35 0.16 15.56 -11.85
CA LEU A 35 -1.03 16.39 -11.90
C LEU A 35 -1.93 16.01 -13.08
N LEU A 36 -1.35 15.87 -14.27
CA LEU A 36 -2.08 15.46 -15.47
C LEU A 36 -2.69 14.07 -15.29
N LEU A 37 -1.91 13.11 -14.76
CA LEU A 37 -2.36 11.76 -14.49
C LEU A 37 -3.52 11.75 -13.48
N THR A 38 -3.43 12.52 -12.40
CA THR A 38 -4.51 12.64 -11.41
C THR A 38 -5.78 13.24 -12.03
N LEU A 39 -5.65 14.24 -12.91
CA LEU A 39 -6.78 14.81 -13.62
C LEU A 39 -7.42 13.79 -14.59
N LEU A 40 -6.62 13.02 -15.30
CA LEU A 40 -7.09 11.98 -16.22
C LEU A 40 -7.84 10.86 -15.48
N PHE A 41 -7.34 10.48 -14.31
CA PHE A 41 -7.95 9.45 -13.45
C PHE A 41 -8.90 10.02 -12.39
N LEU A 42 -9.31 11.29 -12.50
CA LEU A 42 -10.12 11.95 -11.48
C LEU A 42 -11.44 11.21 -11.21
N GLN A 43 -12.14 10.79 -12.28
CA GLN A 43 -13.41 10.09 -12.15
C GLN A 43 -13.29 8.72 -11.44
N PRO A 44 -12.37 7.80 -11.82
CA PRO A 44 -12.18 6.56 -11.07
C PRO A 44 -11.65 6.79 -9.66
N LEU A 45 -10.82 7.81 -9.41
CA LEU A 45 -10.33 8.13 -8.07
C LEU A 45 -11.45 8.65 -7.14
N ILE A 46 -12.36 9.48 -7.64
CA ILE A 46 -13.53 9.92 -6.87
C ILE A 46 -14.44 8.72 -6.55
N ARG A 47 -14.70 7.85 -7.52
CA ARG A 47 -15.48 6.63 -7.28
C ARG A 47 -14.83 5.72 -6.25
N LEU A 48 -13.50 5.54 -6.32
CA LEU A 48 -12.73 4.76 -5.34
C LEU A 48 -12.83 5.37 -3.94
N THR A 49 -12.70 6.69 -3.81
CA THR A 49 -12.83 7.39 -2.51
C THR A 49 -14.21 7.23 -1.91
N VAL A 50 -15.26 7.38 -2.72
CA VAL A 50 -16.65 7.19 -2.26
C VAL A 50 -16.88 5.75 -1.85
N TYR A 51 -16.43 4.79 -2.66
CA TYR A 51 -16.51 3.36 -2.35
C TYR A 51 -15.78 3.01 -1.05
N ALA A 52 -14.53 3.46 -0.90
CA ALA A 52 -13.72 3.24 0.30
C ALA A 52 -14.32 3.89 1.56
N ALA A 53 -14.99 5.05 1.42
CA ALA A 53 -15.66 5.70 2.54
C ALA A 53 -16.94 4.99 2.99
N GLN A 54 -17.55 4.19 2.13
CA GLN A 54 -18.76 3.42 2.39
C GLN A 54 -18.47 1.96 2.74
N SER A 55 -17.25 1.48 2.51
CA SER A 55 -16.80 0.12 2.78
C SER A 55 -16.03 0.07 4.10
N ASP A 56 -16.47 -0.77 5.03
CA ASP A 56 -15.73 -1.00 6.27
C ASP A 56 -14.35 -1.62 6.01
N LEU A 57 -14.24 -2.47 4.97
CA LEU A 57 -13.00 -3.15 4.62
C LEU A 57 -11.97 -2.22 4.02
N ASP A 58 -12.39 -1.23 3.21
CA ASP A 58 -11.51 -0.45 2.34
C ASP A 58 -11.26 0.97 2.84
N SER A 59 -11.80 1.35 4.02
CA SER A 59 -11.66 2.69 4.61
C SER A 59 -10.20 3.13 4.80
N TYR A 60 -9.26 2.18 5.01
CA TYR A 60 -7.84 2.44 5.13
C TYR A 60 -7.21 3.04 3.84
N ILE A 61 -7.81 2.80 2.67
CA ILE A 61 -7.33 3.29 1.36
C ILE A 61 -7.17 4.80 1.38
N LEU A 62 -8.07 5.51 2.07
CA LEU A 62 -8.04 6.97 2.18
C LEU A 62 -6.79 7.50 2.90
N MET A 63 -6.24 6.72 3.82
CA MET A 63 -5.05 7.11 4.60
C MET A 63 -3.73 6.79 3.89
N VAL A 64 -3.72 5.83 2.98
CA VAL A 64 -2.50 5.34 2.31
C VAL A 64 -1.70 6.46 1.60
N PRO A 65 -2.30 7.35 0.77
CA PRO A 65 -1.54 8.40 0.10
C PRO A 65 -0.92 9.39 1.08
N PHE A 66 -1.59 9.70 2.19
CA PHE A 66 -1.07 10.60 3.23
C PHE A 66 0.10 9.97 3.96
N ILE A 67 -0.01 8.68 4.32
CA ILE A 67 1.08 7.93 4.98
C ILE A 67 2.28 7.82 4.04
N SER A 68 2.07 7.45 2.77
CA SER A 68 3.15 7.40 1.77
C SER A 68 3.83 8.75 1.58
N GLY A 69 3.06 9.82 1.46
CA GLY A 69 3.59 11.18 1.37
C GLY A 69 4.40 11.57 2.60
N TYR A 70 3.93 11.24 3.79
CA TYR A 70 4.64 11.47 5.04
C TYR A 70 5.95 10.68 5.13
N LEU A 71 5.96 9.41 4.70
CA LEU A 71 7.17 8.58 4.63
C LEU A 71 8.19 9.18 3.66
N LEU A 72 7.76 9.61 2.47
CA LEU A 72 8.62 10.31 1.52
C LEU A 72 9.22 11.59 2.11
N TYR A 73 8.43 12.34 2.88
CA TYR A 73 8.89 13.55 3.54
C TYR A 73 9.93 13.30 4.63
N ILE A 74 9.72 12.28 5.48
CA ILE A 74 10.69 11.93 6.54
C ILE A 74 12.00 11.41 5.93
N GLU A 75 11.93 10.59 4.89
CA GLU A 75 13.09 9.98 4.26
C GLU A 75 13.80 10.88 3.24
N ARG A 76 13.35 12.11 3.04
CA ARG A 76 13.88 13.05 2.04
C ARG A 76 15.40 13.26 2.06
N GLY A 77 16.02 13.05 3.22
CA GLY A 77 17.48 13.15 3.37
C GLY A 77 18.28 11.98 2.79
N ARG A 78 17.59 10.90 2.39
CA ARG A 78 18.21 9.67 1.84
C ARG A 78 18.19 9.62 0.33
N TYR A 79 17.37 10.46 -0.31
CA TYR A 79 17.21 10.39 -1.74
C TYR A 79 18.42 10.97 -2.46
N PRO A 80 18.90 10.32 -3.53
CA PRO A 80 20.01 10.80 -4.30
C PRO A 80 19.68 12.16 -4.94
N ALA A 81 20.64 13.07 -4.90
CA ALA A 81 20.48 14.40 -5.49
C ALA A 81 20.48 14.40 -7.04
N MET A 82 20.99 13.32 -7.66
CA MET A 82 21.06 13.18 -9.12
C MET A 82 19.97 12.25 -9.63
N TYR A 83 19.17 12.76 -10.54
CA TYR A 83 18.08 12.03 -11.20
C TYR A 83 18.54 11.47 -12.56
N ARG A 84 18.40 10.17 -12.78
CA ARG A 84 18.73 9.51 -14.04
C ARG A 84 17.58 8.60 -14.44
N SER A 85 16.96 8.85 -15.58
CA SER A 85 15.84 8.05 -16.09
C SER A 85 16.21 6.57 -16.26
N SER A 86 15.23 5.69 -15.98
CA SER A 86 15.34 4.25 -16.19
C SER A 86 14.26 3.80 -17.16
N ILE A 87 14.64 3.64 -18.41
CA ILE A 87 13.70 3.25 -19.50
C ILE A 87 13.09 1.87 -19.22
N ALA A 88 13.91 0.91 -18.76
CA ALA A 88 13.43 -0.45 -18.47
C ALA A 88 12.31 -0.46 -17.42
N GLY A 89 12.50 0.24 -16.29
CA GLY A 89 11.47 0.35 -15.26
C GLY A 89 10.22 1.08 -15.73
N THR A 90 10.40 2.13 -16.56
CA THR A 90 9.28 2.88 -17.14
C THR A 90 8.44 2.01 -18.08
N VAL A 91 9.10 1.25 -18.97
CA VAL A 91 8.40 0.38 -19.94
C VAL A 91 7.70 -0.77 -19.23
N ALA A 92 8.34 -1.40 -18.24
CA ALA A 92 7.74 -2.48 -17.47
C ALA A 92 6.48 -2.01 -16.72
N MET A 93 6.60 -0.94 -15.93
CA MET A 93 5.47 -0.41 -15.18
C MET A 93 4.39 0.23 -16.07
N GLY A 94 4.79 0.89 -17.15
CA GLY A 94 3.88 1.43 -18.17
C GLY A 94 3.09 0.34 -18.87
N GLY A 95 3.74 -0.79 -19.19
CA GLY A 95 3.07 -1.97 -19.76
C GLY A 95 2.01 -2.55 -18.82
N ILE A 96 2.34 -2.71 -17.54
CA ILE A 96 1.38 -3.15 -16.51
C ILE A 96 0.21 -2.17 -16.40
N ALA A 97 0.50 -0.86 -16.40
CA ALA A 97 -0.51 0.18 -16.31
C ALA A 97 -1.50 0.13 -17.49
N ILE A 98 -0.99 0.00 -18.71
CA ILE A 98 -1.81 -0.10 -19.93
C ILE A 98 -2.61 -1.41 -19.92
N ALA A 99 -2.02 -2.53 -19.54
CA ALA A 99 -2.69 -3.81 -19.46
C ALA A 99 -3.86 -3.77 -18.45
N ALA A 100 -3.61 -3.23 -17.25
CA ALA A 100 -4.65 -3.06 -16.22
C ALA A 100 -5.77 -2.11 -16.69
N LEU A 101 -5.43 -1.01 -17.38
CA LEU A 101 -6.39 -0.08 -17.95
C LEU A 101 -7.26 -0.74 -19.02
N ALA A 102 -6.62 -1.45 -19.95
CA ALA A 102 -7.30 -2.16 -21.02
C ALA A 102 -8.24 -3.24 -20.48
N ALA A 103 -7.80 -4.02 -19.48
CA ALA A 103 -8.62 -5.00 -18.78
C ALA A 103 -9.83 -4.34 -18.09
N GLY A 104 -9.61 -3.26 -17.33
CA GLY A 104 -10.68 -2.54 -16.63
C GLY A 104 -11.70 -1.89 -17.56
N ILE A 105 -11.31 -1.50 -18.77
CA ILE A 105 -12.22 -0.96 -19.79
C ILE A 105 -12.91 -2.09 -20.57
N GLY A 106 -12.15 -3.10 -20.99
CA GLY A 106 -12.63 -4.17 -21.87
C GLY A 106 -13.63 -5.09 -21.19
N TRP A 107 -13.47 -5.33 -19.88
CA TRP A 107 -14.35 -6.26 -19.13
C TRP A 107 -15.35 -5.55 -18.21
N ARG A 108 -15.63 -4.25 -18.45
CA ARG A 108 -16.59 -3.48 -17.63
C ARG A 108 -17.95 -4.13 -17.43
N GLY A 109 -18.42 -4.94 -18.39
CA GLY A 109 -19.72 -5.60 -18.32
C GLY A 109 -19.74 -6.88 -17.49
N SER A 110 -18.56 -7.49 -17.20
CA SER A 110 -18.44 -8.76 -16.48
C SER A 110 -17.76 -8.62 -15.12
N LEU A 111 -17.12 -7.50 -14.85
CA LEU A 111 -16.43 -7.22 -13.58
C LEU A 111 -17.40 -6.67 -12.54
N SER A 112 -17.17 -7.04 -11.27
CA SER A 112 -17.80 -6.37 -10.14
C SER A 112 -17.34 -4.90 -10.05
N ILE A 113 -18.07 -4.07 -9.32
CA ILE A 113 -17.69 -2.67 -9.08
C ILE A 113 -16.32 -2.60 -8.41
N ASN A 114 -16.08 -3.47 -7.43
CA ASN A 114 -14.81 -3.54 -6.71
C ASN A 114 -13.65 -3.93 -7.62
N ASP A 115 -13.80 -5.01 -8.41
CA ASP A 115 -12.75 -5.48 -9.32
C ASP A 115 -12.43 -4.44 -10.40
N GLY A 116 -13.46 -3.74 -10.91
CA GLY A 116 -13.28 -2.63 -11.84
C GLY A 116 -12.49 -1.46 -11.22
N LEU A 117 -12.78 -1.08 -9.98
CA LEU A 117 -12.05 -0.05 -9.25
C LEU A 117 -10.62 -0.52 -8.90
N ALA A 118 -10.43 -1.79 -8.57
CA ALA A 118 -9.11 -2.36 -8.30
C ALA A 118 -8.20 -2.26 -9.54
N LEU A 119 -8.69 -2.61 -10.73
CA LEU A 119 -7.93 -2.49 -11.97
C LEU A 119 -7.61 -1.03 -12.32
N MET A 120 -8.54 -0.10 -12.12
CA MET A 120 -8.29 1.32 -12.34
C MET A 120 -7.27 1.90 -11.36
N ALA A 121 -7.35 1.52 -10.07
CA ALA A 121 -6.39 1.91 -9.05
C ALA A 121 -4.99 1.32 -9.33
N LEU A 122 -4.92 0.04 -9.75
CA LEU A 122 -3.68 -0.62 -10.15
C LEU A 122 -3.04 0.08 -11.35
N SER A 123 -3.85 0.44 -12.37
CA SER A 123 -3.39 1.18 -13.53
C SER A 123 -2.83 2.55 -13.13
N PHE A 124 -3.58 3.33 -12.34
CA PHE A 124 -3.15 4.63 -11.85
C PHE A 124 -1.82 4.52 -11.10
N MET A 125 -1.74 3.60 -10.14
CA MET A 125 -0.54 3.39 -9.35
C MET A 125 0.67 2.99 -10.22
N SER A 126 0.47 2.07 -11.17
CA SER A 126 1.52 1.63 -12.09
C SER A 126 2.02 2.78 -12.97
N PHE A 127 1.14 3.69 -13.41
CA PHE A 127 1.55 4.92 -14.10
C PHE A 127 2.33 5.86 -13.19
N VAL A 128 1.94 6.04 -11.93
CA VAL A 128 2.69 6.84 -10.94
C VAL A 128 4.11 6.30 -10.79
N VAL A 129 4.25 4.98 -10.65
CA VAL A 129 5.55 4.30 -10.54
C VAL A 129 6.36 4.42 -11.84
N ALA A 130 5.74 4.26 -12.99
CA ALA A 130 6.38 4.44 -14.30
C ALA A 130 6.94 5.87 -14.46
N GLY A 131 6.16 6.89 -14.08
CA GLY A 131 6.62 8.27 -14.02
C GLY A 131 7.79 8.47 -13.05
N GLY A 132 7.76 7.82 -11.90
CA GLY A 132 8.88 7.80 -10.96
C GLY A 132 10.18 7.27 -11.60
N PHE A 133 10.12 6.15 -12.33
CA PHE A 133 11.27 5.62 -13.06
C PHE A 133 11.71 6.53 -14.21
N LEU A 134 10.78 7.18 -14.89
CA LEU A 134 11.08 8.07 -16.02
C LEU A 134 11.81 9.35 -15.57
N PHE A 135 11.31 10.01 -14.55
CA PHE A 135 11.79 11.33 -14.10
C PHE A 135 12.87 11.24 -13.03
N LEU A 136 12.70 10.37 -12.04
CA LEU A 136 13.58 10.26 -10.87
C LEU A 136 14.60 9.14 -11.01
N GLY A 137 14.21 8.04 -11.69
CA GLY A 137 15.09 6.93 -12.02
C GLY A 137 15.21 5.84 -10.96
N SER A 138 15.91 4.74 -11.35
CA SER A 138 15.97 3.51 -10.54
C SER A 138 16.60 3.69 -9.15
N LYS A 139 17.65 4.50 -9.04
CA LYS A 139 18.32 4.74 -7.74
C LYS A 139 17.42 5.46 -6.75
N TRP A 140 16.63 6.45 -7.23
CA TRP A 140 15.67 7.15 -6.41
C TRP A 140 14.50 6.24 -6.04
N MET A 141 13.96 5.48 -7.01
CA MET A 141 12.89 4.51 -6.77
C MET A 141 13.30 3.42 -5.78
N ALA A 142 14.56 2.94 -5.84
CA ALA A 142 15.09 1.99 -4.87
C ALA A 142 15.22 2.61 -3.45
N ALA A 143 15.61 3.86 -3.35
CA ALA A 143 15.66 4.57 -2.07
C ALA A 143 14.26 4.81 -1.48
N ALA A 144 13.26 5.06 -2.34
CA ALA A 144 11.86 5.26 -1.99
C ALA A 144 11.03 3.96 -2.07
N ALA A 145 11.67 2.79 -2.14
CA ALA A 145 10.99 1.51 -2.39
C ALA A 145 9.85 1.23 -1.41
N PHE A 146 10.04 1.48 -0.12
CA PHE A 146 9.00 1.22 0.88
C PHE A 146 7.81 2.18 0.75
N PRO A 147 7.97 3.53 0.73
CA PRO A 147 6.85 4.44 0.52
C PRO A 147 6.10 4.18 -0.79
N VAL A 148 6.82 3.84 -1.86
CA VAL A 148 6.21 3.52 -3.16
C VAL A 148 5.50 2.17 -3.12
N ALA A 149 6.08 1.13 -2.52
CA ALA A 149 5.42 -0.16 -2.33
C ALA A 149 4.18 -0.05 -1.43
N PHE A 150 4.22 0.85 -0.44
CA PHE A 150 3.08 1.10 0.44
C PHE A 150 1.86 1.65 -0.32
N LEU A 151 2.06 2.36 -1.43
CA LEU A 151 0.96 2.80 -2.30
C LEU A 151 0.16 1.63 -2.91
N VAL A 152 0.70 0.41 -2.91
CA VAL A 152 -0.04 -0.78 -3.40
C VAL A 152 -1.33 -1.02 -2.61
N PHE A 153 -1.36 -0.58 -1.36
CA PHE A 153 -2.55 -0.65 -0.52
C PHE A 153 -3.69 0.31 -0.94
N ILE A 154 -3.48 1.17 -1.93
CA ILE A 154 -4.57 1.94 -2.58
C ILE A 154 -5.44 1.03 -3.45
N VAL A 155 -4.89 -0.08 -3.93
CA VAL A 155 -5.62 -1.04 -4.76
C VAL A 155 -6.49 -1.90 -3.85
N PRO A 156 -7.84 -1.85 -3.96
CA PRO A 156 -8.70 -2.74 -3.20
C PRO A 156 -8.44 -4.20 -3.57
N LEU A 157 -8.63 -5.09 -2.59
CA LEU A 157 -8.49 -6.52 -2.88
C LEU A 157 -9.60 -6.98 -3.84
N PRO A 158 -9.27 -7.77 -4.88
CA PRO A 158 -10.27 -8.37 -5.75
C PRO A 158 -11.27 -9.23 -4.97
N ASP A 159 -12.54 -9.21 -5.40
CA ASP A 159 -13.62 -9.94 -4.72
C ASP A 159 -13.32 -11.44 -4.58
N ALA A 160 -12.68 -12.04 -5.57
CA ALA A 160 -12.27 -13.44 -5.51
C ALA A 160 -11.29 -13.69 -4.34
N ALA A 161 -10.33 -12.81 -4.12
CA ALA A 161 -9.36 -12.93 -3.02
C ALA A 161 -10.04 -12.73 -1.65
N VAL A 162 -10.92 -11.72 -1.54
CA VAL A 162 -11.69 -11.47 -0.32
C VAL A 162 -12.58 -12.66 0.03
N ASN A 163 -13.32 -13.19 -0.95
CA ASN A 163 -14.21 -14.31 -0.76
C ASN A 163 -13.47 -15.60 -0.39
N TRP A 164 -12.33 -15.84 -1.04
CA TRP A 164 -11.48 -16.99 -0.69
C TRP A 164 -10.96 -16.87 0.75
N LEU A 165 -10.47 -15.70 1.14
CA LEU A 165 -9.95 -15.44 2.48
C LEU A 165 -11.05 -15.59 3.55
N LYS A 166 -12.26 -15.05 3.28
CA LYS A 166 -13.45 -15.21 4.16
C LYS A 166 -13.82 -16.69 4.34
N SER A 167 -13.88 -17.43 3.24
CA SER A 167 -14.23 -18.86 3.29
C SER A 167 -13.16 -19.68 4.01
N ALA A 168 -11.87 -19.42 3.75
CA ALA A 168 -10.77 -20.11 4.42
C ALA A 168 -10.76 -19.82 5.93
N SER A 169 -10.98 -18.56 6.33
CA SER A 169 -11.04 -18.17 7.75
C SER A 169 -12.25 -18.79 8.46
N ALA A 170 -13.43 -18.81 7.82
CA ALA A 170 -14.62 -19.41 8.39
C ALA A 170 -14.44 -20.93 8.58
N LEU A 171 -13.86 -21.62 7.58
CA LEU A 171 -13.57 -23.05 7.66
C LEU A 171 -12.55 -23.36 8.77
N ALA A 172 -11.47 -22.58 8.86
CA ALA A 172 -10.47 -22.74 9.92
C ALA A 172 -11.07 -22.52 11.32
N SER A 173 -11.96 -21.53 11.47
CA SER A 173 -12.67 -21.28 12.71
C SER A 173 -13.62 -22.41 13.09
N ALA A 174 -14.36 -22.95 12.11
CA ALA A 174 -15.23 -24.13 12.33
C ALA A 174 -14.41 -25.34 12.76
N SER A 175 -13.29 -25.62 12.09
CA SER A 175 -12.41 -26.74 12.45
C SER A 175 -11.77 -26.59 13.83
N ALA A 176 -11.37 -25.36 14.20
CA ALA A 176 -10.87 -25.09 15.55
C ALA A 176 -11.95 -25.29 16.62
N ALA A 177 -13.18 -24.82 16.35
CA ALA A 177 -14.31 -25.04 17.25
C ALA A 177 -14.66 -26.52 17.39
N GLN A 178 -14.68 -27.30 16.29
CA GLN A 178 -14.86 -28.73 16.31
C GLN A 178 -13.83 -29.45 17.23
N LEU A 179 -12.55 -29.06 17.09
CA LEU A 179 -11.49 -29.59 17.93
C LEU A 179 -11.72 -29.30 19.42
N LEU A 180 -12.11 -28.07 19.74
CA LEU A 180 -12.41 -27.67 21.13
C LEU A 180 -13.61 -28.43 21.70
N PHE A 181 -14.69 -28.60 20.94
CA PHE A 181 -15.84 -29.42 21.38
C PHE A 181 -15.45 -30.89 21.57
N SER A 182 -14.64 -31.45 20.69
CA SER A 182 -14.12 -32.80 20.83
C SER A 182 -13.29 -33.00 22.11
N ILE A 183 -12.41 -32.03 22.42
CA ILE A 183 -11.61 -32.04 23.66
C ILE A 183 -12.52 -31.92 24.90
N ALA A 184 -13.59 -31.13 24.81
CA ALA A 184 -14.58 -30.97 25.88
C ALA A 184 -15.51 -32.20 26.04
N GLY A 185 -15.38 -33.22 25.17
CA GLY A 185 -16.23 -34.43 25.22
C GLY A 185 -17.63 -34.21 24.65
N VAL A 186 -17.89 -33.11 23.94
CA VAL A 186 -19.17 -32.83 23.29
C VAL A 186 -19.17 -33.45 21.90
N PRO A 187 -20.13 -34.34 21.57
CA PRO A 187 -20.25 -34.91 20.23
C PRO A 187 -20.64 -33.78 19.25
N VAL A 188 -19.78 -33.52 18.25
CA VAL A 188 -19.96 -32.50 17.24
C VAL A 188 -19.67 -33.09 15.86
N SER A 189 -20.53 -32.82 14.91
CA SER A 189 -20.34 -33.12 13.50
C SER A 189 -20.11 -31.81 12.75
N GLN A 190 -19.08 -31.76 11.91
CA GLN A 190 -18.77 -30.60 11.06
C GLN A 190 -19.10 -30.94 9.62
N ASP A 191 -19.92 -30.08 8.98
CA ASP A 191 -20.15 -30.08 7.54
C ASP A 191 -19.82 -28.69 6.98
N GLY A 192 -18.61 -28.57 6.40
CA GLY A 192 -18.07 -27.29 5.97
C GLY A 192 -17.93 -26.29 7.13
N VAL A 193 -18.72 -25.21 7.10
CA VAL A 193 -18.75 -24.16 8.13
C VAL A 193 -19.86 -24.35 9.17
N VAL A 194 -20.65 -25.41 9.02
CA VAL A 194 -21.78 -25.76 9.92
C VAL A 194 -21.31 -26.78 10.93
N LEU A 195 -21.55 -26.52 12.21
CA LEU A 195 -21.30 -27.41 13.33
C LEU A 195 -22.62 -27.86 13.90
N SER A 196 -22.88 -29.15 13.91
CA SER A 196 -24.07 -29.77 14.48
C SER A 196 -23.73 -30.42 15.82
N ILE A 197 -24.36 -29.90 16.88
CA ILE A 197 -24.28 -30.40 18.26
C ILE A 197 -25.68 -30.94 18.61
N PRO A 198 -25.83 -31.92 19.50
CA PRO A 198 -27.15 -32.41 19.90
C PRO A 198 -28.06 -31.24 20.36
N GLY A 199 -29.15 -31.01 19.59
CA GLY A 199 -30.12 -29.96 19.87
C GLY A 199 -29.78 -28.57 19.34
N LEU A 200 -28.61 -28.34 18.71
CA LEU A 200 -28.19 -27.02 18.20
C LEU A 200 -27.35 -27.15 16.93
N THR A 201 -27.67 -26.35 15.93
CA THR A 201 -26.85 -26.18 14.73
C THR A 201 -26.24 -24.78 14.72
N LEU A 202 -24.94 -24.71 14.61
CA LEU A 202 -24.17 -23.45 14.59
C LEU A 202 -23.54 -23.27 13.21
N GLU A 203 -23.76 -22.14 12.58
CA GLU A 203 -23.09 -21.77 11.34
C GLU A 203 -22.04 -20.67 11.64
N VAL A 204 -20.81 -20.89 11.19
CA VAL A 204 -19.75 -19.88 11.27
C VAL A 204 -19.95 -18.90 10.12
N ALA A 205 -20.51 -17.73 10.45
CA ALA A 205 -20.77 -16.67 9.48
C ALA A 205 -19.47 -16.11 8.91
N LYS A 206 -19.44 -15.85 7.59
CA LYS A 206 -18.27 -15.27 6.89
C LYS A 206 -17.92 -13.87 7.38
N GLU A 207 -18.91 -13.16 7.92
CA GLU A 207 -18.76 -11.81 8.50
C GLU A 207 -17.92 -11.82 9.79
N CYS A 208 -17.94 -12.94 10.54
CA CYS A 208 -17.16 -13.11 11.75
C CYS A 208 -15.68 -13.49 11.50
N SER A 209 -15.21 -13.44 10.25
CA SER A 209 -13.86 -13.89 9.87
C SER A 209 -12.71 -13.01 10.40
N GLY A 210 -12.99 -11.84 10.99
CA GLY A 210 -11.98 -10.92 11.52
C GLY A 210 -11.00 -10.36 10.46
N ILE A 211 -11.29 -10.54 9.17
CA ILE A 211 -10.39 -10.15 8.06
C ILE A 211 -10.12 -8.67 8.06
N HIS A 212 -11.14 -7.83 8.30
CA HIS A 212 -10.98 -6.38 8.37
C HIS A 212 -9.94 -5.99 9.44
N SER A 213 -10.10 -6.47 10.66
CA SER A 213 -9.17 -6.19 11.76
C SER A 213 -7.77 -6.73 11.49
N SER A 214 -7.67 -7.95 10.93
CA SER A 214 -6.40 -8.57 10.57
C SER A 214 -5.66 -7.79 9.48
N TRP A 215 -6.40 -7.27 8.49
CA TRP A 215 -5.84 -6.48 7.39
C TRP A 215 -5.29 -5.13 7.88
N VAL A 216 -6.06 -4.41 8.70
CA VAL A 216 -5.64 -3.15 9.32
C VAL A 216 -4.44 -3.37 10.25
N LEU A 217 -4.44 -4.43 11.05
CA LEU A 217 -3.32 -4.80 11.90
C LEU A 217 -2.06 -5.14 11.08
N PHE A 218 -2.22 -5.85 9.95
CA PHE A 218 -1.11 -6.15 9.04
C PHE A 218 -0.48 -4.87 8.48
N ILE A 219 -1.29 -3.95 7.95
CA ILE A 219 -0.82 -2.66 7.41
C ILE A 219 -0.13 -1.83 8.50
N SER A 220 -0.73 -1.75 9.68
CA SER A 220 -0.19 -1.01 10.83
C SER A 220 1.11 -1.63 11.34
N SER A 221 1.19 -2.96 11.39
CA SER A 221 2.39 -3.71 11.77
C SER A 221 3.53 -3.48 10.78
N LEU A 222 3.23 -3.50 9.47
CA LEU A 222 4.20 -3.24 8.41
C LEU A 222 4.76 -1.81 8.53
N LEU A 223 3.90 -0.83 8.75
CA LEU A 223 4.28 0.57 8.94
C LEU A 223 5.14 0.76 10.19
N THR A 224 4.68 0.19 11.31
CA THR A 224 5.38 0.25 12.60
C THR A 224 6.75 -0.42 12.52
N SER A 225 6.83 -1.60 11.91
CA SER A 225 8.08 -2.31 11.67
C SER A 225 9.07 -1.45 10.87
N HIS A 226 8.61 -0.81 9.80
CA HIS A 226 9.46 0.06 8.99
C HIS A 226 9.96 1.29 9.76
N LEU A 227 9.10 1.94 10.54
CA LEU A 227 9.46 3.13 11.32
C LEU A 227 10.38 2.81 12.50
N PHE A 228 10.07 1.74 13.27
CA PHE A 228 10.77 1.43 14.52
C PHE A 228 12.04 0.60 14.32
N LEU A 229 12.04 -0.41 13.43
CA LEU A 229 13.24 -1.21 13.18
C LEU A 229 14.40 -0.36 12.61
N ARG A 230 14.10 0.59 11.72
CA ARG A 230 15.12 1.52 11.21
C ARG A 230 15.73 2.41 12.29
N THR A 231 14.96 2.79 13.30
CA THR A 231 15.48 3.65 14.40
C THR A 231 16.35 2.86 15.36
N ARG A 232 16.00 1.61 15.69
CA ARG A 232 16.80 0.74 16.58
C ARG A 232 18.14 0.34 15.97
N TRP A 233 18.18 -0.09 14.73
CA TRP A 233 19.44 -0.45 14.06
C TRP A 233 20.43 0.72 13.98
N ARG A 234 19.97 1.95 13.76
CA ARG A 234 20.84 3.14 13.79
C ARG A 234 21.40 3.43 15.17
N ARG A 235 20.62 3.24 16.24
CA ARG A 235 21.10 3.42 17.62
C ARG A 235 22.14 2.35 17.98
N ILE A 236 21.95 1.11 17.60
CA ILE A 236 22.92 0.02 17.84
C ILE A 236 24.23 0.29 17.09
N VAL A 237 24.17 0.74 15.85
CA VAL A 237 25.38 1.08 15.06
C VAL A 237 26.08 2.32 15.59
N GLN A 238 25.36 3.31 16.12
CA GLN A 238 25.98 4.49 16.76
C GLN A 238 26.62 4.16 18.12
N ILE A 239 25.99 3.27 18.91
CA ILE A 239 26.57 2.81 20.20
C ILE A 239 27.84 1.98 19.93
N GLY A 240 27.85 1.14 18.90
CA GLY A 240 29.04 0.39 18.50
C GLY A 240 30.20 1.24 18.00
N ARG A 241 29.94 2.44 17.47
CA ARG A 241 31.00 3.39 17.07
C ARG A 241 31.53 4.28 18.20
N ALA A 242 30.80 4.38 19.31
CA ALA A 242 31.25 5.15 20.48
C ALA A 242 32.17 4.38 21.41
N HIS A 243 32.40 3.08 21.14
CA HIS A 243 33.27 2.21 21.93
C HIS A 243 34.53 1.72 21.18
N VAL A 244 34.86 2.36 20.04
CA VAL A 244 36.14 2.18 19.32
C VAL A 244 36.89 3.56 19.24
#